data_6f6419f57aec0cce4a3fd4c69ab66761
#
_entry.id   6f6419f57aec0cce4a3fd4c69ab66761
#
_cell.length_a   1.000
_cell.length_b   1.000
_cell.length_c   1.000
_cell.angle_alpha   90.00
_cell.angle_beta   90.00
_cell.angle_gamma   90.00
#
_symmetry.space_group_name_H-M   'P 1'
#
loop_
_entity.id
_entity.type
_entity.pdbx_description
1 polymer ?
#
loop_
_entity_poly.entity_id
_entity_poly.type
_entity_poly.pdbx_seq_one_letter_code
_entity_poly.pdbx_strand_id
1 'polypeptide(L)'
;MTELKTFISATGSEIVRASRNGDGDWKVLTLLSDKGVTCLADDPGNPGIIYAGTQKQGVWRSDDAGLTWKASGLDGQCIKSLAVNKHNSNVVYAGTKPALMFISSDGAQTWRELESFRQIPNRWWWFSPAEPPDFRPYVMAIAPSPTEPDLLLAGIEFGAVVRSEDNGLSWSSHIHGALRDCHSLKFHATDGKWVYQAGGSGGGAAVSPDLGYSFLKKREGLSKHYGIVCASDPVDPEVWYICVASSPFKAYGKFPETYLFRSDGHSGWKPIGWAPHPLHSSPTALVTIRDTPGHLYAGLMNGEVWQSCDYGDSWRRLPFNLKRIWHSLLIN
;
A
#
# COMPACT_ATOMS: atom_id res chain seq x y z
N MET A 1 -11.58 -8.79 -21.95
CA MET A 1 -11.16 -8.57 -20.54
C MET A 1 -10.21 -9.68 -20.18
N THR A 2 -8.97 -9.36 -19.87
CA THR A 2 -8.00 -10.35 -19.37
C THR A 2 -8.52 -10.84 -18.02
N GLU A 3 -8.86 -12.10 -17.91
CA GLU A 3 -9.35 -12.66 -16.65
C GLU A 3 -8.21 -12.72 -15.65
N LEU A 4 -8.33 -11.97 -14.57
CA LEU A 4 -7.32 -11.97 -13.50
C LEU A 4 -7.29 -13.35 -12.85
N LYS A 5 -6.14 -14.01 -12.91
CA LYS A 5 -6.00 -15.43 -12.55
C LYS A 5 -5.32 -15.64 -11.19
N THR A 6 -4.71 -14.62 -10.62
CA THR A 6 -3.92 -14.77 -9.39
C THR A 6 -4.11 -13.61 -8.44
N PHE A 7 -4.35 -13.92 -7.17
CA PHE A 7 -4.44 -12.98 -6.04
C PHE A 7 -3.46 -13.43 -4.96
N ILE A 8 -2.66 -12.52 -4.45
CA ILE A 8 -1.63 -12.81 -3.45
C ILE A 8 -1.72 -11.80 -2.32
N SER A 9 -1.80 -12.27 -1.08
CA SER A 9 -1.81 -11.40 0.10
C SER A 9 -0.69 -11.72 1.09
N ALA A 10 -0.18 -10.68 1.74
CA ALA A 10 0.55 -10.79 3.00
C ALA A 10 -0.44 -10.81 4.15
N THR A 11 -0.34 -11.79 5.04
CA THR A 11 -1.30 -11.95 6.16
C THR A 11 -0.79 -11.35 7.48
N GLY A 12 0.45 -10.89 7.51
CA GLY A 12 1.18 -10.55 8.75
C GLY A 12 2.01 -11.71 9.31
N SER A 13 1.78 -12.94 8.83
CA SER A 13 2.52 -14.14 9.19
C SER A 13 3.07 -14.93 8.00
N GLU A 14 2.32 -15.02 6.94
CA GLU A 14 2.57 -15.85 5.76
C GLU A 14 2.05 -15.18 4.49
N ILE A 15 2.27 -15.81 3.33
CA ILE A 15 1.63 -15.48 2.06
C ILE A 15 0.48 -16.44 1.81
N VAL A 16 -0.65 -15.92 1.36
CA VAL A 16 -1.74 -16.72 0.81
C VAL A 16 -1.95 -16.33 -0.64
N ARG A 17 -1.93 -17.33 -1.53
CA ARG A 17 -2.07 -17.18 -2.98
C ARG A 17 -3.29 -17.95 -3.47
N ALA A 18 -4.25 -17.26 -4.07
CA ALA A 18 -5.37 -17.87 -4.78
C ALA A 18 -5.13 -17.74 -6.29
N SER A 19 -5.28 -18.82 -7.03
CA SER A 19 -5.13 -18.81 -8.50
C SER A 19 -6.15 -19.75 -9.15
N ARG A 20 -6.47 -19.43 -10.41
CA ARG A 20 -7.39 -20.20 -11.23
C ARG A 20 -6.80 -20.37 -12.63
N ASN A 21 -6.92 -21.59 -13.20
CA ASN A 21 -6.57 -21.87 -14.59
C ASN A 21 -7.84 -21.90 -15.45
N GLY A 22 -8.01 -20.90 -16.30
CA GLY A 22 -9.22 -20.76 -17.10
C GLY A 22 -10.48 -20.66 -16.24
N ASP A 23 -11.50 -21.44 -16.54
CA ASP A 23 -12.77 -21.52 -15.81
C ASP A 23 -12.78 -22.55 -14.68
N GLY A 24 -11.63 -23.14 -14.36
CA GLY A 24 -11.50 -24.14 -13.29
C GLY A 24 -11.70 -23.59 -11.89
N ASP A 25 -11.64 -24.47 -10.90
CA ASP A 25 -11.75 -24.10 -9.49
C ASP A 25 -10.54 -23.29 -9.00
N TRP A 26 -10.81 -22.42 -8.03
CA TRP A 26 -9.77 -21.68 -7.35
C TRP A 26 -8.92 -22.59 -6.45
N LYS A 27 -7.61 -22.54 -6.63
CA LYS A 27 -6.65 -23.19 -5.75
C LYS A 27 -6.04 -22.16 -4.82
N VAL A 28 -6.07 -22.43 -3.51
CA VAL A 28 -5.50 -21.56 -2.48
C VAL A 28 -4.30 -22.26 -1.88
N LEU A 29 -3.14 -21.59 -1.92
CA LEU A 29 -1.87 -22.05 -1.37
C LEU A 29 -1.41 -21.14 -0.25
N THR A 30 -0.80 -21.72 0.77
CA THR A 30 -0.10 -21.00 1.83
C THR A 30 1.41 -21.18 1.65
N LEU A 31 2.14 -20.09 1.67
CA LEU A 31 3.57 -20.02 1.34
C LEU A 31 4.29 -19.14 2.38
N LEU A 32 5.59 -19.33 2.55
CA LEU A 32 6.39 -18.63 3.55
C LEU A 32 5.76 -18.66 4.94
N SER A 33 5.22 -19.81 5.35
CA SER A 33 4.64 -20.00 6.67
C SER A 33 5.65 -19.67 7.77
N ASP A 34 5.19 -19.01 8.82
CA ASP A 34 5.99 -18.59 9.98
C ASP A 34 7.16 -17.63 9.67
N LYS A 35 7.16 -17.01 8.48
CA LYS A 35 8.16 -15.99 8.10
C LYS A 35 7.79 -14.58 8.57
N GLY A 36 6.56 -14.38 9.03
CA GLY A 36 6.09 -13.06 9.46
C GLY A 36 6.02 -12.07 8.30
N VAL A 37 5.38 -12.47 7.19
CA VAL A 37 5.30 -11.65 5.98
C VAL A 37 4.41 -10.41 6.22
N THR A 38 4.99 -9.23 6.05
CA THR A 38 4.38 -7.93 6.39
C THR A 38 3.87 -7.16 5.18
N CYS A 39 4.56 -7.27 4.04
CA CYS A 39 4.24 -6.51 2.82
C CYS A 39 4.67 -7.27 1.57
N LEU A 40 4.10 -6.86 0.42
CA LEU A 40 4.42 -7.36 -0.91
C LEU A 40 4.66 -6.18 -1.85
N ALA A 41 5.49 -6.39 -2.86
CA ALA A 41 5.62 -5.52 -4.03
C ALA A 41 5.82 -6.38 -5.27
N ASP A 42 5.16 -6.02 -6.37
CA ASP A 42 5.37 -6.59 -7.69
C ASP A 42 6.31 -5.70 -8.53
N ASP A 43 6.91 -6.29 -9.53
CA ASP A 43 7.66 -5.57 -10.55
C ASP A 43 6.72 -5.20 -11.71
N PRO A 44 6.45 -3.90 -11.92
CA PRO A 44 5.54 -3.48 -13.00
C PRO A 44 6.03 -3.84 -14.41
N GLY A 45 7.33 -4.01 -14.59
CA GLY A 45 7.94 -4.41 -15.86
C GLY A 45 7.99 -5.93 -16.07
N ASN A 46 7.91 -6.70 -14.98
CA ASN A 46 8.01 -8.17 -15.00
C ASN A 46 7.01 -8.80 -14.02
N PRO A 47 5.77 -9.02 -14.41
CA PRO A 47 4.70 -9.46 -13.48
C PRO A 47 4.95 -10.79 -12.76
N GLY A 48 5.92 -11.58 -13.23
CA GLY A 48 6.36 -12.81 -12.55
C GLY A 48 7.28 -12.57 -11.34
N ILE A 49 7.86 -11.36 -11.22
CA ILE A 49 8.77 -11.02 -10.12
C ILE A 49 7.97 -10.35 -9.00
N ILE A 50 8.05 -10.94 -7.81
CA ILE A 50 7.37 -10.45 -6.62
C ILE A 50 8.35 -10.45 -5.44
N TYR A 51 8.30 -9.42 -4.63
CA TYR A 51 9.06 -9.28 -3.41
C TYR A 51 8.15 -9.33 -2.18
N ALA A 52 8.62 -9.99 -1.12
CA ALA A 52 7.95 -10.08 0.17
C ALA A 52 8.87 -9.58 1.29
N GLY A 53 8.37 -8.67 2.10
CA GLY A 53 9.04 -8.22 3.31
C GLY A 53 8.60 -9.04 4.52
N THR A 54 9.50 -9.25 5.47
CA THR A 54 9.23 -10.04 6.67
C THR A 54 9.59 -9.27 7.95
N GLN A 55 9.12 -9.76 9.10
CA GLN A 55 9.40 -9.15 10.40
C GLN A 55 10.85 -9.30 10.85
N LYS A 56 11.55 -10.39 10.45
CA LYS A 56 12.90 -10.70 10.96
C LYS A 56 13.83 -11.34 9.93
N GLN A 57 13.33 -11.77 8.78
CA GLN A 57 14.10 -12.52 7.79
C GLN A 57 14.28 -11.71 6.49
N GLY A 58 14.29 -10.38 6.60
CA GLY A 58 14.56 -9.48 5.50
C GLY A 58 13.57 -9.60 4.36
N VAL A 59 14.10 -9.57 3.13
CA VAL A 59 13.35 -9.62 1.88
C VAL A 59 13.43 -11.01 1.27
N TRP A 60 12.31 -11.47 0.69
CA TRP A 60 12.20 -12.67 -0.11
C TRP A 60 11.76 -12.30 -1.53
N ARG A 61 12.23 -13.03 -2.53
CA ARG A 61 11.92 -12.82 -3.94
C ARG A 61 11.36 -14.09 -4.56
N SER A 62 10.34 -13.92 -5.38
CA SER A 62 9.79 -14.91 -6.30
C SER A 62 10.08 -14.48 -7.74
N ASP A 63 10.39 -15.43 -8.61
CA ASP A 63 10.57 -15.23 -10.06
C ASP A 63 9.49 -15.96 -10.89
N ASP A 64 8.46 -16.51 -10.23
CA ASP A 64 7.43 -17.37 -10.80
C ASP A 64 6.01 -17.01 -10.34
N ALA A 65 5.72 -15.72 -10.25
CA ALA A 65 4.43 -15.16 -9.82
C ALA A 65 3.97 -15.66 -8.43
N GLY A 66 4.93 -15.76 -7.51
CA GLY A 66 4.68 -16.07 -6.11
C GLY A 66 4.48 -17.55 -5.80
N LEU A 67 4.90 -18.48 -6.67
CA LEU A 67 4.84 -19.93 -6.42
C LEU A 67 6.00 -20.41 -5.57
N THR A 68 7.24 -19.98 -5.89
CA THR A 68 8.41 -20.30 -5.10
C THR A 68 9.15 -19.05 -4.66
N TRP A 69 9.87 -19.13 -3.56
CA TRP A 69 10.49 -17.99 -2.91
C TRP A 69 11.91 -18.29 -2.45
N LYS A 70 12.82 -17.33 -2.62
CA LYS A 70 14.20 -17.37 -2.14
C LYS A 70 14.51 -16.14 -1.28
N ALA A 71 15.35 -16.28 -0.27
CA ALA A 71 15.83 -15.15 0.52
C ALA A 71 16.61 -14.17 -0.38
N SER A 72 16.43 -12.87 -0.15
CA SER A 72 16.92 -11.79 -1.01
C SER A 72 17.50 -10.63 -0.19
N GLY A 73 18.17 -10.95 0.91
CA GLY A 73 18.94 -10.01 1.74
C GLY A 73 18.14 -9.29 2.83
N LEU A 74 18.79 -8.36 3.49
CA LEU A 74 18.32 -7.60 4.66
C LEU A 74 17.92 -8.48 5.85
N ASP A 75 18.62 -9.59 6.05
CA ASP A 75 18.39 -10.50 7.19
C ASP A 75 18.47 -9.73 8.51
N GLY A 76 17.58 -10.04 9.44
CA GLY A 76 17.46 -9.34 10.72
C GLY A 76 16.68 -8.02 10.69
N GLN A 77 16.38 -7.47 9.51
CA GLN A 77 15.58 -6.26 9.38
C GLN A 77 14.07 -6.57 9.41
N CYS A 78 13.30 -5.71 10.09
CA CYS A 78 11.84 -5.72 10.02
C CYS A 78 11.40 -4.86 8.84
N ILE A 79 11.05 -5.49 7.73
CA ILE A 79 10.59 -4.81 6.52
C ILE A 79 9.12 -4.44 6.68
N LYS A 80 8.77 -3.17 6.49
CA LYS A 80 7.41 -2.65 6.59
C LYS A 80 6.81 -2.26 5.24
N SER A 81 7.66 -1.89 4.29
CA SER A 81 7.25 -1.52 2.94
C SER A 81 8.31 -1.89 1.90
N LEU A 82 7.87 -2.21 0.71
CA LEU A 82 8.69 -2.51 -0.45
C LEU A 82 8.13 -1.77 -1.66
N ALA A 83 8.99 -1.36 -2.59
CA ALA A 83 8.57 -0.82 -3.88
C ALA A 83 9.63 -1.08 -4.94
N VAL A 84 9.20 -1.31 -6.18
CA VAL A 84 10.07 -1.41 -7.35
C VAL A 84 9.99 -0.11 -8.13
N ASN A 85 11.13 0.40 -8.60
CA ASN A 85 11.16 1.58 -9.46
C ASN A 85 10.50 1.25 -10.81
N LYS A 86 9.55 2.07 -11.24
CA LYS A 86 8.76 1.83 -12.45
C LYS A 86 9.55 2.00 -13.75
N HIS A 87 10.71 2.68 -13.70
CA HIS A 87 11.59 2.94 -14.85
C HIS A 87 12.77 1.97 -14.92
N ASN A 88 13.08 1.29 -13.80
CA ASN A 88 14.19 0.34 -13.73
C ASN A 88 13.86 -0.78 -12.71
N SER A 89 13.47 -1.94 -13.22
CA SER A 89 13.14 -3.13 -12.41
C SER A 89 14.27 -3.64 -11.51
N ASN A 90 15.53 -3.27 -11.78
CA ASN A 90 16.65 -3.61 -10.91
C ASN A 90 16.70 -2.75 -9.64
N VAL A 91 16.01 -1.60 -9.63
CA VAL A 91 15.98 -0.70 -8.47
C VAL A 91 14.78 -1.06 -7.58
N VAL A 92 15.10 -1.55 -6.38
CA VAL A 92 14.11 -1.96 -5.37
C VAL A 92 14.39 -1.20 -4.08
N TYR A 93 13.35 -0.70 -3.45
CA TYR A 93 13.42 0.01 -2.17
C TYR A 93 12.79 -0.80 -1.06
N ALA A 94 13.38 -0.74 0.13
CA ALA A 94 12.84 -1.34 1.35
C ALA A 94 12.82 -0.33 2.50
N GLY A 95 11.66 -0.21 3.13
CA GLY A 95 11.46 0.59 4.33
C GLY A 95 11.26 -0.30 5.56
N THR A 96 11.86 0.08 6.68
CA THR A 96 11.95 -0.79 7.87
C THR A 96 11.32 -0.18 9.12
N LYS A 97 11.24 -1.01 10.17
CA LYS A 97 11.11 -0.61 11.56
C LYS A 97 12.37 -1.04 12.35
N PRO A 98 13.12 -0.11 13.00
CA PRO A 98 12.90 1.34 12.99
C PRO A 98 13.01 1.93 11.58
N ALA A 99 12.47 3.15 11.39
CA ALA A 99 12.41 3.80 10.10
C ALA A 99 13.80 4.02 9.48
N LEU A 100 14.20 3.14 8.58
CA LEU A 100 15.37 3.23 7.72
C LEU A 100 14.91 2.96 6.29
N MET A 101 15.72 3.39 5.33
CA MET A 101 15.52 3.13 3.92
C MET A 101 16.71 2.39 3.34
N PHE A 102 16.45 1.35 2.57
CA PHE A 102 17.44 0.60 1.83
C PHE A 102 17.11 0.63 0.34
N ILE A 103 18.13 0.57 -0.49
CA ILE A 103 18.02 0.46 -1.95
C ILE A 103 18.87 -0.71 -2.44
N SER A 104 18.32 -1.44 -3.39
CA SER A 104 19.04 -2.37 -4.26
C SER A 104 19.10 -1.79 -5.66
N SER A 105 20.16 -2.06 -6.41
CA SER A 105 20.32 -1.71 -7.83
C SER A 105 20.49 -2.94 -8.74
N ASP A 106 20.28 -4.13 -8.20
CA ASP A 106 20.52 -5.42 -8.86
C ASP A 106 19.37 -6.43 -8.69
N GLY A 107 18.14 -5.92 -8.52
CA GLY A 107 16.94 -6.75 -8.36
C GLY A 107 16.88 -7.45 -7.00
N ALA A 108 17.28 -6.74 -5.94
CA ALA A 108 17.31 -7.19 -4.56
C ALA A 108 18.35 -8.28 -4.25
N GLN A 109 19.40 -8.43 -5.06
CA GLN A 109 20.51 -9.35 -4.75
C GLN A 109 21.43 -8.78 -3.67
N THR A 110 21.75 -7.46 -3.76
CA THR A 110 22.49 -6.72 -2.73
C THR A 110 21.76 -5.46 -2.32
N TRP A 111 22.03 -4.97 -1.11
CA TRP A 111 21.36 -3.83 -0.53
C TRP A 111 22.35 -2.88 0.10
N ARG A 112 22.11 -1.58 -0.01
CA ARG A 112 22.79 -0.54 0.77
C ARG A 112 21.76 0.32 1.50
N GLU A 113 22.11 0.80 2.68
CA GLU A 113 21.30 1.78 3.39
C GLU A 113 21.41 3.16 2.72
N LEU A 114 20.30 3.87 2.64
CA LEU A 114 20.26 5.29 2.27
C LEU A 114 20.50 6.13 3.53
N GLU A 115 21.77 6.34 3.88
CA GLU A 115 22.17 7.02 5.12
C GLU A 115 21.62 8.44 5.23
N SER A 116 21.42 9.13 4.09
CA SER A 116 20.76 10.42 3.99
C SER A 116 19.37 10.45 4.66
N PHE A 117 18.66 9.30 4.67
CA PHE A 117 17.36 9.20 5.33
C PHE A 117 17.45 9.40 6.84
N ARG A 118 18.60 9.10 7.46
CA ARG A 118 18.86 9.39 8.88
C ARG A 118 19.05 10.88 9.16
N GLN A 119 19.39 11.67 8.13
CA GLN A 119 19.73 13.08 8.24
C GLN A 119 18.54 14.01 7.96
N ILE A 120 17.35 13.48 7.73
CA ILE A 120 16.13 14.27 7.48
C ILE A 120 15.90 15.24 8.66
N PRO A 121 15.71 16.54 8.39
CA PRO A 121 15.45 17.53 9.43
C PRO A 121 14.23 17.18 10.28
N ASN A 122 14.32 17.40 11.58
CA ASN A 122 13.24 17.16 12.54
C ASN A 122 12.80 15.68 12.67
N ARG A 123 13.60 14.74 12.18
CA ARG A 123 13.32 13.31 12.33
C ARG A 123 13.15 12.86 13.79
N TRP A 124 13.71 13.53 14.75
CA TRP A 124 13.58 13.25 16.18
C TRP A 124 12.15 13.42 16.73
N TRP A 125 11.24 14.05 15.96
CA TRP A 125 9.81 14.13 16.27
C TRP A 125 9.04 12.88 15.85
N TRP A 126 9.65 11.96 15.14
CA TRP A 126 8.99 10.75 14.69
C TRP A 126 8.80 9.80 15.87
N PHE A 127 7.57 9.41 16.07
CA PHE A 127 7.17 8.53 17.16
C PHE A 127 5.93 7.76 16.73
N SER A 128 5.88 6.43 16.93
CA SER A 128 4.71 5.63 16.58
C SER A 128 4.12 4.93 17.81
N PRO A 129 2.84 5.19 18.14
CA PRO A 129 2.14 4.47 19.20
C PRO A 129 1.53 3.14 18.72
N ALA A 130 1.71 2.76 17.44
CA ALA A 130 0.97 1.67 16.81
C ALA A 130 1.35 0.27 17.34
N GLU A 131 2.58 0.07 17.81
CA GLU A 131 3.10 -1.25 18.22
C GLU A 131 3.80 -1.20 19.60
N PRO A 132 3.09 -0.85 20.70
CA PRO A 132 3.70 -0.79 22.01
C PRO A 132 4.20 -2.19 22.45
N PRO A 133 5.32 -2.26 23.22
CA PRO A 133 6.08 -1.15 23.80
C PRO A 133 7.14 -0.55 22.86
N ASP A 134 7.21 -0.95 21.59
CA ASP A 134 8.16 -0.43 20.62
C ASP A 134 7.56 0.78 19.89
N PHE A 135 7.86 1.98 20.40
CA PHE A 135 7.37 3.26 19.86
C PHE A 135 8.24 3.83 18.74
N ARG A 136 9.18 3.05 18.19
CA ARG A 136 10.00 3.50 17.07
C ARG A 136 9.13 3.63 15.80
N PRO A 137 9.25 4.74 15.06
CA PRO A 137 8.55 4.94 13.81
C PRO A 137 9.01 3.94 12.75
N TYR A 138 8.23 3.79 11.71
CA TYR A 138 8.58 2.93 10.56
C TYR A 138 8.13 3.55 9.24
N VAL A 139 8.77 3.11 8.16
CA VAL A 139 8.41 3.52 6.80
C VAL A 139 7.23 2.68 6.35
N MET A 140 6.04 3.27 6.39
CA MET A 140 4.78 2.57 6.08
C MET A 140 4.55 2.42 4.58
N ALA A 141 4.98 3.41 3.79
CA ALA A 141 4.78 3.41 2.35
C ALA A 141 6.00 3.97 1.62
N ILE A 142 6.29 3.40 0.46
CA ILE A 142 7.30 3.89 -0.49
C ILE A 142 6.60 4.02 -1.83
N ALA A 143 6.67 5.20 -2.44
CA ALA A 143 6.01 5.49 -3.70
C ALA A 143 7.00 6.07 -4.71
N PRO A 144 7.61 5.23 -5.59
CA PRO A 144 8.36 5.71 -6.75
C PRO A 144 7.41 6.34 -7.77
N SER A 145 7.82 7.46 -8.37
CA SER A 145 7.03 8.15 -9.38
C SER A 145 6.88 7.31 -10.67
N PRO A 146 5.72 7.29 -11.30
CA PRO A 146 5.54 6.65 -12.60
C PRO A 146 6.08 7.48 -13.78
N THR A 147 6.35 8.77 -13.60
CA THR A 147 6.75 9.69 -14.67
C THR A 147 8.16 10.25 -14.49
N GLU A 148 8.63 10.37 -13.26
CA GLU A 148 9.94 10.92 -12.93
C GLU A 148 10.85 9.82 -12.36
N PRO A 149 11.89 9.37 -13.09
CA PRO A 149 12.69 8.19 -12.73
C PRO A 149 13.33 8.23 -11.36
N ASP A 150 13.75 9.42 -10.93
CA ASP A 150 14.52 9.63 -9.69
C ASP A 150 13.66 10.13 -8.53
N LEU A 151 12.36 10.40 -8.77
CA LEU A 151 11.44 10.90 -7.76
C LEU A 151 10.88 9.77 -6.90
N LEU A 152 11.03 9.91 -5.60
CA LEU A 152 10.60 8.97 -4.59
C LEU A 152 9.93 9.69 -3.42
N LEU A 153 8.78 9.20 -2.99
CA LEU A 153 8.13 9.62 -1.74
C LEU A 153 8.20 8.49 -0.71
N ALA A 154 8.39 8.86 0.55
CA ALA A 154 8.29 7.94 1.67
C ALA A 154 7.29 8.48 2.70
N GLY A 155 6.31 7.64 3.05
CA GLY A 155 5.34 7.88 4.10
C GLY A 155 5.73 7.18 5.39
N ILE A 156 5.84 7.93 6.47
CA ILE A 156 6.31 7.45 7.77
C ILE A 156 5.14 7.46 8.75
N GLU A 157 4.98 6.36 9.46
CA GLU A 157 4.03 6.26 10.57
C GLU A 157 4.37 7.30 11.64
N PHE A 158 3.47 8.26 11.85
CA PHE A 158 3.68 9.46 12.69
C PHE A 158 4.94 10.28 12.37
N GLY A 159 5.39 10.24 11.11
CA GLY A 159 6.53 10.99 10.61
C GLY A 159 6.22 11.83 9.35
N ALA A 160 4.95 11.86 8.92
CA ALA A 160 4.49 12.51 7.70
C ALA A 160 5.05 11.93 6.39
N VAL A 161 5.16 12.74 5.35
CA VAL A 161 5.74 12.37 4.05
C VAL A 161 7.00 13.18 3.80
N VAL A 162 8.01 12.53 3.27
CA VAL A 162 9.26 13.13 2.79
C VAL A 162 9.49 12.78 1.33
N ARG A 163 10.26 13.60 0.62
CA ARG A 163 10.43 13.53 -0.82
C ARG A 163 11.91 13.56 -1.18
N SER A 164 12.31 12.74 -2.15
CA SER A 164 13.63 12.70 -2.77
C SER A 164 13.47 12.85 -4.28
N GLU A 165 14.38 13.59 -4.91
CA GLU A 165 14.47 13.79 -6.37
C GLU A 165 15.69 13.11 -6.99
N ASP A 166 16.40 12.30 -6.21
CA ASP A 166 17.68 11.70 -6.57
C ASP A 166 17.81 10.25 -6.09
N ASN A 167 16.70 9.48 -6.16
CA ASN A 167 16.62 8.09 -5.73
C ASN A 167 17.05 7.88 -4.25
N GLY A 168 16.78 8.86 -3.38
CA GLY A 168 17.04 8.75 -1.96
C GLY A 168 18.45 9.18 -1.54
N LEU A 169 19.25 9.81 -2.41
CA LEU A 169 20.55 10.36 -2.04
C LEU A 169 20.41 11.61 -1.16
N SER A 170 19.31 12.36 -1.33
CA SER A 170 18.90 13.44 -0.44
C SER A 170 17.40 13.43 -0.20
N TRP A 171 16.95 14.06 0.88
CA TRP A 171 15.53 14.09 1.27
C TRP A 171 15.11 15.50 1.70
N SER A 172 13.90 15.88 1.32
CA SER A 172 13.23 17.07 1.83
C SER A 172 12.96 16.95 3.34
N SER A 173 12.61 18.06 3.95
CA SER A 173 11.86 18.07 5.22
C SER A 173 10.44 17.53 5.00
N HIS A 174 9.62 17.51 6.05
CA HIS A 174 8.21 17.12 5.99
C HIS A 174 7.44 17.96 4.96
N ILE A 175 6.69 17.30 4.10
CA ILE A 175 5.92 17.97 3.05
C ILE A 175 4.73 18.70 3.66
N HIS A 176 4.55 19.97 3.25
CA HIS A 176 3.43 20.78 3.71
C HIS A 176 2.08 20.17 3.35
N GLY A 177 1.15 20.14 4.30
CA GLY A 177 -0.19 19.61 4.12
C GLY A 177 -0.30 18.09 4.17
N ALA A 178 0.81 17.33 4.05
CA ALA A 178 0.79 15.88 4.19
C ALA A 178 0.29 15.44 5.58
N LEU A 179 -0.39 14.31 5.63
CA LEU A 179 -0.88 13.73 6.87
C LEU A 179 0.30 13.16 7.65
N ARG A 180 0.38 13.49 8.94
CA ARG A 180 1.48 13.07 9.80
C ARG A 180 1.52 11.56 10.03
N ASP A 181 0.36 10.96 10.15
CA ASP A 181 0.16 9.53 10.40
C ASP A 181 -0.17 8.85 9.06
N CYS A 182 0.87 8.46 8.33
CA CYS A 182 0.74 7.93 6.97
C CYS A 182 0.45 6.43 6.99
N HIS A 183 -0.70 6.02 6.47
CA HIS A 183 -1.09 4.61 6.32
C HIS A 183 -1.02 4.11 4.87
N SER A 184 -1.27 4.98 3.90
CA SER A 184 -1.19 4.66 2.48
C SER A 184 -0.74 5.89 1.71
N LEU A 185 0.17 5.71 0.77
CA LEU A 185 0.72 6.75 -0.10
C LEU A 185 0.94 6.16 -1.48
N LYS A 186 0.30 6.73 -2.50
CA LYS A 186 0.38 6.20 -3.87
C LYS A 186 0.37 7.33 -4.89
N PHE A 187 1.23 7.24 -5.90
CA PHE A 187 1.06 8.00 -7.12
C PHE A 187 -0.13 7.48 -7.93
N HIS A 188 -0.74 8.34 -8.73
CA HIS A 188 -1.61 7.89 -9.81
C HIS A 188 -0.82 6.99 -10.77
N ALA A 189 -1.49 6.00 -11.36
CA ALA A 189 -0.81 4.95 -12.14
C ALA A 189 -0.05 5.47 -13.36
N THR A 190 -0.57 6.51 -14.02
CA THR A 190 -0.08 7.07 -15.30
C THR A 190 0.22 8.57 -15.25
N ASP A 191 -0.42 9.35 -14.38
CA ASP A 191 -0.17 10.78 -14.19
C ASP A 191 0.54 11.04 -12.86
N GLY A 192 1.87 11.08 -12.90
CA GLY A 192 2.70 11.28 -11.71
C GLY A 192 2.52 12.60 -10.98
N LYS A 193 1.77 13.56 -11.52
CA LYS A 193 1.43 14.79 -10.80
C LYS A 193 0.60 14.51 -9.55
N TRP A 194 -0.27 13.49 -9.62
CA TRP A 194 -1.21 13.17 -8.57
C TRP A 194 -0.66 12.15 -7.59
N VAL A 195 -0.75 12.48 -6.30
CA VAL A 195 -0.39 11.58 -5.19
C VAL A 195 -1.52 11.56 -4.17
N TYR A 196 -1.90 10.37 -3.73
CA TYR A 196 -3.00 10.16 -2.78
C TYR A 196 -2.46 9.63 -1.46
N GLN A 197 -2.98 10.16 -0.37
CA GLN A 197 -2.61 9.73 0.98
C GLN A 197 -3.85 9.43 1.82
N ALA A 198 -3.86 8.27 2.44
CA ALA A 198 -4.72 7.98 3.58
C ALA A 198 -3.91 8.01 4.87
N GLY A 199 -4.48 8.54 5.94
CA GLY A 199 -3.78 8.63 7.21
C GLY A 199 -4.69 8.69 8.42
N GLY A 200 -4.12 8.25 9.55
CA GLY A 200 -4.78 8.21 10.84
C GLY A 200 -4.81 9.56 11.56
N SER A 201 -4.97 9.50 12.87
CA SER A 201 -4.92 10.66 13.79
C SER A 201 -5.76 11.86 13.36
N GLY A 202 -6.97 11.61 12.82
CA GLY A 202 -7.89 12.66 12.34
C GLY A 202 -7.50 13.24 10.98
N GLY A 203 -6.53 12.62 10.27
CA GLY A 203 -6.09 13.05 8.94
C GLY A 203 -7.12 12.75 7.86
N GLY A 204 -7.57 11.50 7.77
CA GLY A 204 -8.47 11.01 6.73
C GLY A 204 -7.76 10.92 5.40
N ALA A 205 -8.05 11.87 4.50
CA ALA A 205 -7.60 11.91 3.12
C ALA A 205 -6.81 13.18 2.81
N ALA A 206 -5.74 13.04 2.01
CA ALA A 206 -5.04 14.16 1.39
C ALA A 206 -4.61 13.80 -0.04
N VAL A 207 -4.50 14.80 -0.89
CA VAL A 207 -4.08 14.66 -2.27
C VAL A 207 -3.07 15.74 -2.64
N SER A 208 -2.09 15.37 -3.43
CA SER A 208 -1.14 16.30 -4.06
C SER A 208 -1.40 16.31 -5.55
N PRO A 209 -1.60 17.49 -6.18
CA PRO A 209 -1.68 17.65 -7.63
C PRO A 209 -0.34 18.08 -8.25
N ASP A 210 0.75 18.08 -7.50
CA ASP A 210 2.02 18.72 -7.82
C ASP A 210 3.25 17.82 -7.53
N LEU A 211 3.20 16.54 -7.90
CA LEU A 211 4.32 15.60 -7.73
C LEU A 211 4.73 15.38 -6.26
N GLY A 212 3.82 15.63 -5.31
CA GLY A 212 4.13 15.50 -3.90
C GLY A 212 4.89 16.68 -3.28
N TYR A 213 4.93 17.85 -3.93
CA TYR A 213 5.52 19.06 -3.33
C TYR A 213 4.64 19.63 -2.20
N SER A 214 3.32 19.50 -2.34
CA SER A 214 2.37 19.88 -1.30
C SER A 214 1.15 18.97 -1.30
N PHE A 215 0.42 18.95 -0.18
CA PHE A 215 -0.81 18.18 -0.05
C PHE A 215 -1.99 19.05 0.39
N LEU A 216 -3.16 18.74 -0.15
CA LEU A 216 -4.44 19.33 0.18
C LEU A 216 -5.28 18.29 0.93
N LYS A 217 -5.75 18.63 2.14
CA LYS A 217 -6.65 17.76 2.90
C LYS A 217 -8.03 17.74 2.27
N LYS A 218 -8.57 16.54 2.03
CA LYS A 218 -9.89 16.31 1.44
C LYS A 218 -10.80 15.64 2.46
N ARG A 219 -11.57 16.45 3.22
CA ARG A 219 -12.42 15.95 4.31
C ARG A 219 -13.91 16.12 4.06
N GLU A 220 -14.29 16.99 3.15
CA GLU A 220 -15.70 17.29 2.85
C GLU A 220 -16.43 16.01 2.39
N GLY A 221 -17.51 15.67 3.10
CA GLY A 221 -18.29 14.45 2.86
C GLY A 221 -17.77 13.19 3.56
N LEU A 222 -16.57 13.17 4.15
CA LEU A 222 -16.10 12.04 4.96
C LEU A 222 -16.77 12.04 6.33
N SER A 223 -17.49 10.97 6.66
CA SER A 223 -18.12 10.81 7.98
C SER A 223 -17.14 10.46 9.10
N LYS A 224 -15.95 9.94 8.77
CA LYS A 224 -14.88 9.52 9.69
C LYS A 224 -13.52 9.94 9.14
N HIS A 225 -12.52 10.13 10.02
CA HIS A 225 -11.24 10.71 9.64
C HIS A 225 -10.02 9.89 10.07
N TYR A 226 -10.19 8.58 10.28
CA TYR A 226 -9.08 7.63 10.40
C TYR A 226 -9.00 6.88 9.08
N GLY A 227 -8.17 7.38 8.14
CA GLY A 227 -7.96 6.78 6.83
C GLY A 227 -7.09 5.53 6.93
N ILE A 228 -7.54 4.43 6.34
CA ILE A 228 -6.86 3.12 6.38
C ILE A 228 -6.03 2.92 5.11
N VAL A 229 -6.67 3.01 3.96
CA VAL A 229 -6.07 2.75 2.64
C VAL A 229 -6.77 3.59 1.58
N CYS A 230 -6.03 4.00 0.54
CA CYS A 230 -6.59 4.67 -0.63
C CYS A 230 -6.11 4.02 -1.94
N ALA A 231 -6.86 4.28 -3.00
CA ALA A 231 -6.49 3.97 -4.38
C ALA A 231 -7.14 5.00 -5.31
N SER A 232 -6.52 5.27 -6.47
CA SER A 232 -7.11 6.09 -7.52
C SER A 232 -7.64 5.22 -8.66
N ASP A 233 -8.59 5.73 -9.43
CA ASP A 233 -8.90 5.18 -10.73
C ASP A 233 -7.63 5.27 -11.62
N PRO A 234 -7.34 4.30 -12.47
CA PRO A 234 -6.09 4.28 -13.24
C PRO A 234 -6.07 5.27 -14.41
N VAL A 235 -7.22 5.82 -14.78
CA VAL A 235 -7.40 6.73 -15.95
C VAL A 235 -7.75 8.13 -15.50
N ASP A 236 -8.70 8.28 -14.58
CA ASP A 236 -9.15 9.59 -14.08
C ASP A 236 -8.54 9.88 -12.70
N PRO A 237 -7.57 10.81 -12.60
CA PRO A 237 -6.92 11.14 -11.33
C PRO A 237 -7.84 11.83 -10.33
N GLU A 238 -8.98 12.39 -10.74
CA GLU A 238 -9.95 13.01 -9.82
C GLU A 238 -10.85 11.98 -9.16
N VAL A 239 -10.96 10.78 -9.74
CA VAL A 239 -11.69 9.65 -9.16
C VAL A 239 -10.77 8.81 -8.29
N TRP A 240 -11.02 8.80 -7.00
CA TRP A 240 -10.26 8.00 -6.06
C TRP A 240 -11.09 7.52 -4.87
N TYR A 241 -10.56 6.55 -4.17
CA TYR A 241 -11.26 5.76 -3.17
C TYR A 241 -10.50 5.79 -1.84
N ILE A 242 -11.23 5.77 -0.74
CA ILE A 242 -10.65 5.67 0.60
C ILE A 242 -11.52 4.80 1.51
N CYS A 243 -10.86 3.98 2.32
CA CYS A 243 -11.48 3.34 3.47
C CYS A 243 -11.16 4.14 4.73
N VAL A 244 -12.18 4.44 5.54
CA VAL A 244 -12.04 5.22 6.78
C VAL A 244 -12.76 4.55 7.95
N ALA A 245 -12.29 4.86 9.17
CA ALA A 245 -12.91 4.50 10.44
C ALA A 245 -12.93 5.70 11.38
N SER A 246 -13.56 5.55 12.56
CA SER A 246 -13.51 6.58 13.60
C SER A 246 -12.23 6.56 14.44
N SER A 247 -11.55 5.40 14.50
CA SER A 247 -10.34 5.21 15.29
C SER A 247 -9.60 3.93 14.86
N PRO A 248 -8.34 3.70 15.28
CA PRO A 248 -7.63 2.44 15.04
C PRO A 248 -8.36 1.22 15.61
N PHE A 249 -9.00 1.36 16.78
CA PHE A 249 -9.79 0.27 17.39
C PHE A 249 -11.00 -0.11 16.53
N LYS A 250 -11.60 0.86 15.84
CA LYS A 250 -12.71 0.64 14.90
C LYS A 250 -12.25 0.24 13.51
N ALA A 251 -10.98 0.49 13.18
CA ALA A 251 -10.35 0.01 11.95
C ALA A 251 -9.93 -1.46 12.06
N TYR A 252 -9.27 -1.85 13.16
CA TYR A 252 -8.57 -3.13 13.27
C TYR A 252 -9.07 -4.02 14.41
N GLY A 253 -10.07 -3.58 15.15
CA GLY A 253 -10.63 -4.33 16.29
C GLY A 253 -11.57 -5.46 15.88
N LYS A 254 -12.06 -6.18 16.88
CA LYS A 254 -12.97 -7.33 16.70
C LYS A 254 -14.31 -6.95 16.03
N PHE A 255 -14.76 -5.71 16.26
CA PHE A 255 -16.01 -5.18 15.70
C PHE A 255 -15.69 -3.90 14.93
N PRO A 256 -15.26 -4.03 13.66
CA PRO A 256 -14.87 -2.88 12.87
C PRO A 256 -16.09 -2.01 12.52
N GLU A 257 -15.83 -0.71 12.40
CA GLU A 257 -16.79 0.28 11.87
C GLU A 257 -16.09 1.04 10.76
N THR A 258 -16.02 0.45 9.59
CA THR A 258 -15.35 1.02 8.44
C THR A 258 -16.32 1.38 7.33
N TYR A 259 -15.93 2.39 6.58
CA TYR A 259 -16.74 3.00 5.53
C TYR A 259 -15.86 3.21 4.30
N LEU A 260 -16.38 2.84 3.15
CA LEU A 260 -15.71 3.04 1.87
C LEU A 260 -16.33 4.22 1.14
N PHE A 261 -15.51 5.11 0.62
CA PHE A 261 -15.93 6.32 -0.09
C PHE A 261 -15.22 6.45 -1.43
N ARG A 262 -15.92 7.09 -2.39
CA ARG A 262 -15.36 7.56 -3.67
C ARG A 262 -15.47 9.09 -3.75
N SER A 263 -14.42 9.74 -4.24
CA SER A 263 -14.42 11.12 -4.69
C SER A 263 -14.43 11.15 -6.23
N ASP A 264 -15.12 12.14 -6.79
CA ASP A 264 -15.12 12.46 -8.22
C ASP A 264 -14.44 13.82 -8.50
N GLY A 265 -13.68 14.32 -7.53
CA GLY A 265 -13.00 15.62 -7.61
C GLY A 265 -13.88 16.84 -7.36
N HIS A 266 -15.19 16.75 -7.58
CA HIS A 266 -16.09 17.91 -7.61
C HIS A 266 -17.12 17.92 -6.47
N SER A 267 -17.74 16.79 -6.18
CA SER A 267 -18.91 16.71 -5.30
C SER A 267 -18.62 16.23 -3.87
N GLY A 268 -17.33 16.20 -3.50
CA GLY A 268 -16.89 15.63 -2.21
C GLY A 268 -16.98 14.11 -2.19
N TRP A 269 -16.90 13.53 -0.99
CA TRP A 269 -16.91 12.09 -0.80
C TRP A 269 -18.32 11.51 -0.79
N LYS A 270 -18.55 10.48 -1.57
CA LYS A 270 -19.78 9.69 -1.59
C LYS A 270 -19.54 8.30 -1.02
N PRO A 271 -20.41 7.79 -0.13
CA PRO A 271 -20.29 6.43 0.35
C PRO A 271 -20.54 5.43 -0.78
N ILE A 272 -19.71 4.38 -0.84
CA ILE A 272 -19.85 3.24 -1.75
C ILE A 272 -19.68 1.94 -0.97
N GLY A 273 -20.07 0.79 -1.51
CA GLY A 273 -19.85 -0.51 -0.87
C GLY A 273 -20.97 -1.49 -1.11
N TRP A 274 -20.76 -2.72 -0.68
CA TRP A 274 -21.64 -3.89 -0.96
C TRP A 274 -22.68 -4.18 0.12
N ALA A 275 -22.70 -3.45 1.19
CA ALA A 275 -23.56 -3.72 2.34
C ALA A 275 -24.00 -2.44 3.00
N PRO A 276 -25.04 -2.48 3.85
CA PRO A 276 -25.28 -1.36 4.76
C PRO A 276 -24.01 -1.10 5.59
N HIS A 277 -23.63 0.16 5.69
CA HIS A 277 -22.52 0.57 6.54
C HIS A 277 -22.87 0.45 8.04
N PRO A 278 -21.91 0.14 8.90
CA PRO A 278 -20.49 -0.13 8.60
C PRO A 278 -20.26 -1.51 7.96
N LEU A 279 -19.12 -1.63 7.23
CA LEU A 279 -18.72 -2.89 6.63
C LEU A 279 -18.37 -3.91 7.73
N HIS A 280 -18.68 -5.19 7.47
CA HIS A 280 -18.49 -6.29 8.45
C HIS A 280 -17.01 -6.66 8.68
N SER A 281 -16.11 -6.26 7.80
CA SER A 281 -14.66 -6.39 7.93
C SER A 281 -13.98 -5.23 7.20
N SER A 282 -12.84 -4.79 7.70
CA SER A 282 -12.16 -3.60 7.17
C SER A 282 -11.43 -3.89 5.86
N PRO A 283 -11.70 -3.14 4.79
CA PRO A 283 -10.79 -3.04 3.66
C PRO A 283 -9.43 -2.50 4.11
N THR A 284 -8.40 -3.33 4.00
CA THR A 284 -7.02 -3.00 4.33
C THR A 284 -6.15 -2.90 3.07
N ALA A 285 -6.68 -3.33 1.93
CA ALA A 285 -6.08 -3.14 0.62
C ALA A 285 -7.15 -2.69 -0.38
N LEU A 286 -6.83 -1.68 -1.19
CA LEU A 286 -7.59 -1.26 -2.35
C LEU A 286 -6.67 -1.31 -3.57
N VAL A 287 -7.11 -2.01 -4.62
CA VAL A 287 -6.34 -2.22 -5.84
C VAL A 287 -7.20 -1.89 -7.05
N THR A 288 -6.69 -1.03 -7.91
CA THR A 288 -7.25 -0.74 -9.24
C THR A 288 -6.38 -1.41 -10.30
N ILE A 289 -6.97 -1.75 -11.43
CA ILE A 289 -6.26 -2.43 -12.52
C ILE A 289 -5.92 -1.39 -13.59
N ARG A 290 -4.65 -1.35 -13.97
CA ARG A 290 -4.16 -0.48 -15.03
C ARG A 290 -5.01 -0.63 -16.30
N ASP A 291 -5.27 0.48 -16.96
CA ASP A 291 -6.03 0.57 -18.21
C ASP A 291 -7.49 0.03 -18.14
N THR A 292 -8.04 -0.11 -16.92
CA THR A 292 -9.40 -0.63 -16.71
C THR A 292 -10.17 0.29 -15.76
N PRO A 293 -10.68 1.44 -16.24
CA PRO A 293 -11.39 2.39 -15.40
C PRO A 293 -12.62 1.79 -14.73
N GLY A 294 -12.90 2.22 -13.51
CA GLY A 294 -14.01 1.73 -12.71
C GLY A 294 -13.82 0.35 -12.07
N HIS A 295 -12.74 -0.37 -12.41
CA HIS A 295 -12.44 -1.67 -11.78
C HIS A 295 -11.67 -1.49 -10.48
N LEU A 296 -12.27 -1.94 -9.38
CA LEU A 296 -11.73 -1.82 -8.04
C LEU A 296 -11.86 -3.15 -7.30
N TYR A 297 -10.80 -3.53 -6.58
CA TYR A 297 -10.78 -4.66 -5.67
C TYR A 297 -10.56 -4.18 -4.24
N ALA A 298 -11.36 -4.68 -3.32
CA ALA A 298 -11.21 -4.47 -1.90
C ALA A 298 -10.80 -5.78 -1.23
N GLY A 299 -9.60 -5.78 -0.65
CA GLY A 299 -9.10 -6.87 0.18
C GLY A 299 -9.37 -6.60 1.65
N LEU A 300 -10.10 -7.50 2.31
CA LEU A 300 -10.56 -7.33 3.67
C LEU A 300 -9.68 -8.06 4.68
N MET A 301 -9.66 -7.54 5.90
CA MET A 301 -8.89 -8.12 7.00
C MET A 301 -9.29 -9.57 7.35
N ASN A 302 -10.51 -10.01 7.01
CA ASN A 302 -10.95 -11.41 7.16
C ASN A 302 -10.60 -12.31 5.95
N GLY A 303 -9.81 -11.81 5.00
CA GLY A 303 -9.33 -12.55 3.84
C GLY A 303 -10.29 -12.57 2.64
N GLU A 304 -11.45 -11.97 2.73
CA GLU A 304 -12.36 -11.81 1.59
C GLU A 304 -11.80 -10.81 0.57
N VAL A 305 -12.05 -11.07 -0.70
CA VAL A 305 -11.79 -10.14 -1.80
C VAL A 305 -13.12 -9.83 -2.49
N TRP A 306 -13.42 -8.56 -2.59
CA TRP A 306 -14.59 -8.04 -3.28
C TRP A 306 -14.17 -7.25 -4.51
N GLN A 307 -14.95 -7.39 -5.59
CA GLN A 307 -14.72 -6.73 -6.88
C GLN A 307 -15.89 -5.83 -7.25
N SER A 308 -15.57 -4.63 -7.72
CA SER A 308 -16.47 -3.75 -8.46
C SER A 308 -15.93 -3.53 -9.88
N CYS A 309 -16.84 -3.34 -10.85
CA CYS A 309 -16.51 -2.98 -12.23
C CYS A 309 -17.20 -1.68 -12.68
N ASP A 310 -17.76 -0.93 -11.75
CA ASP A 310 -18.62 0.24 -11.97
C ASP A 310 -18.31 1.34 -10.93
N TYR A 311 -17.03 1.60 -10.69
CA TYR A 311 -16.55 2.64 -9.75
C TYR A 311 -17.01 2.45 -8.30
N GLY A 312 -17.37 1.23 -7.91
CA GLY A 312 -17.82 0.91 -6.56
C GLY A 312 -19.32 1.01 -6.32
N ASP A 313 -20.12 1.19 -7.38
CA ASP A 313 -21.59 1.27 -7.26
C ASP A 313 -22.22 -0.11 -6.99
N SER A 314 -21.63 -1.17 -7.56
CA SER A 314 -21.98 -2.56 -7.22
C SER A 314 -20.76 -3.41 -6.94
N TRP A 315 -20.95 -4.48 -6.16
CA TRP A 315 -19.86 -5.33 -5.71
C TRP A 315 -20.23 -6.81 -5.72
N ARG A 316 -19.26 -7.65 -6.06
CA ARG A 316 -19.35 -9.10 -5.90
C ARG A 316 -18.19 -9.63 -5.08
N ARG A 317 -18.46 -10.57 -4.17
CA ARG A 317 -17.43 -11.32 -3.47
C ARG A 317 -16.84 -12.38 -4.40
N LEU A 318 -15.50 -12.51 -4.41
CA LEU A 318 -14.83 -13.57 -5.13
C LEU A 318 -14.92 -14.90 -4.36
N PRO A 319 -14.96 -16.06 -5.06
CA PRO A 319 -15.27 -17.36 -4.45
C PRO A 319 -14.04 -18.04 -3.83
N PHE A 320 -13.18 -17.27 -3.17
CA PHE A 320 -12.03 -17.76 -2.40
C PHE A 320 -11.81 -16.89 -1.18
N ASN A 321 -10.90 -17.31 -0.30
CA ASN A 321 -10.50 -16.54 0.87
C ASN A 321 -8.99 -16.62 1.07
N LEU A 322 -8.35 -15.48 1.34
CA LEU A 322 -6.91 -15.34 1.54
C LEU A 322 -6.53 -15.35 3.03
N LYS A 323 -7.37 -15.95 3.90
CA LYS A 323 -7.24 -16.02 5.36
C LYS A 323 -7.23 -14.64 6.03
N ARG A 324 -6.31 -13.77 5.65
CA ARG A 324 -6.17 -12.40 6.11
C ARG A 324 -5.49 -11.57 5.03
N ILE A 325 -5.91 -10.32 4.87
CA ILE A 325 -5.20 -9.35 4.03
C ILE A 325 -4.72 -8.24 4.96
N TRP A 326 -3.39 -8.06 5.03
CA TRP A 326 -2.76 -7.08 5.91
C TRP A 326 -1.97 -6.08 5.08
N HIS A 327 -2.66 -4.99 4.67
CA HIS A 327 -2.13 -3.88 3.87
C HIS A 327 -1.56 -4.23 2.48
N SER A 328 -1.49 -5.49 2.09
CA SER A 328 -0.93 -5.90 0.80
C SER A 328 -1.81 -6.93 0.10
N LEU A 329 -2.25 -6.58 -1.09
CA LEU A 329 -2.92 -7.46 -2.05
C LEU A 329 -2.34 -7.16 -3.43
N LEU A 330 -1.79 -8.17 -4.07
CA LEU A 330 -1.37 -8.13 -5.48
C LEU A 330 -2.36 -8.91 -6.33
N ILE A 331 -2.53 -8.48 -7.58
CA ILE A 331 -3.44 -9.08 -8.56
C ILE A 331 -2.70 -9.17 -9.89
N ASN A 332 -2.46 -10.42 -10.37
CA ASN A 332 -1.75 -10.75 -11.60
C ASN A 332 -2.60 -11.60 -12.55
#